data_38e7e7cd353e842d763d19e8b2921783
#
_entry.id   38e7e7cd353e842d763d19e8b2921783
#
_cell.length_a   1.000
_cell.length_b   1.000
_cell.length_c   1.000
_cell.angle_alpha   90.00
_cell.angle_beta   90.00
_cell.angle_gamma   90.00
#
_symmetry.space_group_name_H-M   'P 1'
#
loop_
_entity.id
_entity.type
_entity.pdbx_description
1 polymer ?
#
loop_
_entity_poly.entity_id
_entity_poly.type
_entity_poly.pdbx_seq_one_letter_code
_entity_poly.pdbx_strand_id
1 'polypeptide(L)'
;MSLKALFNPLFGIAVGIVSFSSTPVMAQETWQQPPEPIASMLDQPWYPGGSIAPNQQWLVSLERPPLTQLSELARPRLRLAGLQLNPLLRGPARAYGFTGLEIQNIASGERQRVVLPAHEGIRNLRWSPTGNRLAFTLDQADGIELWVADMAQGTAQRLLPPILNDTFGTPCSWISDTAGLLCKVVPTDQGVPPVPPSVPDGPRVEQNLGRTAPVRTYTNLLETPADEALFEYYLTSVLVRVDLTGDRTRLTSPQLIASATASPDGDWILLRMMQRPFSYQVPARLFPRRIAVLDATGQEVYLVDELALADDIPVTFDSVRQGRRITGWRSDRPATLYWVEALDEGDASQDVPHRDAVFTV
;
A
#
# COMPACT_ATOMS: atom_id res chain seq x y z
N MET A 1 109.74 15.51 -10.39
CA MET A 1 109.71 14.50 -9.33
C MET A 1 108.31 13.93 -9.20
N SER A 2 108.24 12.63 -9.31
CA SER A 2 107.09 11.78 -9.45
C SER A 2 106.23 11.68 -8.18
N LEU A 3 104.90 11.66 -8.28
CA LEU A 3 104.11 10.96 -7.28
C LEU A 3 102.90 10.33 -7.99
N LYS A 4 102.82 9.01 -7.85
CA LYS A 4 101.81 8.13 -8.37
C LYS A 4 100.51 8.25 -7.56
N ALA A 5 99.36 8.37 -8.26
CA ALA A 5 98.05 8.27 -7.65
C ALA A 5 97.58 6.79 -7.62
N LEU A 6 97.13 6.34 -6.45
CA LEU A 6 96.46 5.04 -6.22
C LEU A 6 95.02 5.15 -6.52
N PHE A 7 94.49 4.27 -7.39
CA PHE A 7 93.07 4.06 -7.66
C PHE A 7 92.54 3.10 -6.61
N ASN A 8 91.39 3.47 -6.02
CA ASN A 8 90.57 2.59 -5.19
C ASN A 8 89.25 2.36 -5.91
N PRO A 9 88.79 1.13 -6.12
CA PRO A 9 87.50 0.88 -6.75
C PRO A 9 86.36 0.89 -5.72
N LEU A 10 85.42 1.78 -5.91
CA LEU A 10 84.18 1.81 -5.19
C LEU A 10 83.24 0.68 -5.71
N PHE A 11 82.91 -0.27 -4.82
CA PHE A 11 81.89 -1.24 -5.02
C PHE A 11 80.49 -0.56 -4.92
N GLY A 12 79.80 -0.39 -6.02
CA GLY A 12 78.36 0.06 -6.02
C GLY A 12 77.47 -1.09 -5.71
N ILE A 13 76.78 -1.06 -4.59
CA ILE A 13 75.68 -1.96 -4.26
C ILE A 13 74.43 -1.42 -4.96
N ALA A 14 73.97 -2.07 -6.01
CA ALA A 14 72.68 -1.79 -6.65
C ALA A 14 71.54 -2.43 -5.80
N VAL A 15 70.86 -1.58 -5.04
CA VAL A 15 69.62 -1.99 -4.36
C VAL A 15 68.48 -2.02 -5.38
N GLY A 16 68.10 -3.21 -5.84
CA GLY A 16 66.92 -3.43 -6.69
C GLY A 16 65.63 -3.21 -5.88
N ILE A 17 64.92 -2.12 -6.13
CA ILE A 17 63.56 -1.89 -5.62
C ILE A 17 62.64 -2.80 -6.41
N VAL A 18 62.23 -3.94 -5.82
CA VAL A 18 61.14 -4.76 -6.35
C VAL A 18 59.82 -4.09 -5.99
N SER A 19 59.25 -3.35 -6.92
CA SER A 19 57.88 -2.81 -6.80
C SER A 19 56.89 -3.95 -6.89
N PHE A 20 56.37 -4.40 -5.76
CA PHE A 20 55.16 -5.25 -5.74
C PHE A 20 53.97 -4.37 -6.12
N SER A 21 53.57 -4.45 -7.39
CA SER A 21 52.28 -3.97 -7.84
C SER A 21 51.20 -4.91 -7.27
N SER A 22 50.67 -4.59 -6.07
CA SER A 22 49.47 -5.19 -5.59
C SER A 22 48.31 -4.66 -6.44
N THR A 23 47.93 -5.37 -7.49
CA THR A 23 46.59 -5.21 -8.10
C THR A 23 45.58 -5.51 -7.00
N PRO A 24 44.65 -4.59 -6.70
CA PRO A 24 43.56 -4.95 -5.80
C PRO A 24 42.77 -6.05 -6.53
N VAL A 25 42.87 -7.27 -6.03
CA VAL A 25 41.92 -8.31 -6.37
C VAL A 25 40.60 -7.83 -5.74
N MET A 26 39.79 -7.12 -6.52
CA MET A 26 38.38 -6.97 -6.20
C MET A 26 37.84 -8.38 -6.16
N ALA A 27 37.68 -8.91 -4.97
CA ALA A 27 36.91 -10.12 -4.76
C ALA A 27 35.52 -9.79 -5.26
N GLN A 28 35.23 -10.18 -6.49
CA GLN A 28 33.89 -10.20 -7.02
C GLN A 28 33.21 -11.29 -6.19
N GLU A 29 32.48 -10.90 -5.13
CA GLU A 29 31.60 -11.81 -4.43
C GLU A 29 30.58 -12.31 -5.42
N THR A 30 30.92 -13.38 -6.11
CA THR A 30 29.95 -14.12 -6.94
C THR A 30 29.02 -14.84 -5.96
N TRP A 31 27.76 -14.43 -5.93
CA TRP A 31 26.72 -15.15 -5.22
C TRP A 31 26.76 -16.60 -5.66
N GLN A 32 27.08 -17.50 -4.72
CA GLN A 32 27.11 -18.93 -5.00
C GLN A 32 25.68 -19.46 -4.93
N GLN A 33 25.29 -20.23 -5.91
CA GLN A 33 24.05 -20.99 -5.85
C GLN A 33 24.20 -22.10 -4.80
N PRO A 34 23.17 -22.33 -3.96
CA PRO A 34 23.20 -23.48 -3.06
C PRO A 34 23.29 -24.78 -3.86
N PRO A 35 23.91 -25.85 -3.29
CA PRO A 35 23.94 -27.14 -3.97
C PRO A 35 22.54 -27.73 -4.17
N GLU A 36 22.35 -28.49 -5.24
CA GLU A 36 21.22 -29.41 -5.35
C GLU A 36 21.32 -30.47 -4.22
N PRO A 37 20.24 -30.78 -3.48
CA PRO A 37 18.84 -30.49 -3.67
C PRO A 37 18.33 -29.21 -2.96
N ILE A 38 19.19 -28.41 -2.30
CA ILE A 38 18.77 -27.21 -1.57
C ILE A 38 18.19 -26.17 -2.53
N ALA A 39 18.81 -25.99 -3.69
CA ALA A 39 18.29 -25.07 -4.73
C ALA A 39 16.87 -25.45 -5.14
N SER A 40 16.64 -26.73 -5.44
CA SER A 40 15.31 -27.23 -5.83
C SER A 40 14.25 -27.09 -4.73
N MET A 41 14.63 -27.16 -3.45
CA MET A 41 13.71 -26.92 -2.32
C MET A 41 13.33 -25.44 -2.20
N LEU A 42 14.27 -24.53 -2.49
CA LEU A 42 14.03 -23.08 -2.45
C LEU A 42 13.19 -22.59 -3.64
N ASP A 43 13.34 -23.26 -4.79
CA ASP A 43 12.61 -22.93 -6.02
C ASP A 43 11.22 -23.56 -6.10
N GLN A 44 10.85 -24.39 -5.12
CA GLN A 44 9.52 -24.99 -5.08
C GLN A 44 8.45 -23.90 -4.91
N PRO A 45 7.40 -23.90 -5.75
CA PRO A 45 6.29 -22.97 -5.59
C PRO A 45 5.62 -23.21 -4.24
N TRP A 46 5.26 -22.12 -3.56
CA TRP A 46 4.48 -22.18 -2.34
C TRP A 46 3.09 -22.77 -2.61
N TYR A 47 2.48 -23.35 -1.58
CA TYR A 47 1.08 -23.74 -1.68
C TYR A 47 0.25 -22.54 -2.15
N PRO A 48 -0.66 -22.73 -3.14
CA PRO A 48 -1.48 -21.67 -3.64
C PRO A 48 -2.37 -21.09 -2.53
N GLY A 49 -2.57 -19.77 -2.55
CA GLY A 49 -3.61 -19.15 -1.74
C GLY A 49 -4.97 -19.54 -2.28
N GLY A 50 -5.99 -19.66 -1.41
CA GLY A 50 -7.35 -19.95 -1.83
C GLY A 50 -8.31 -18.84 -1.40
N SER A 51 -9.33 -18.55 -2.25
CA SER A 51 -10.43 -17.64 -1.92
C SER A 51 -11.75 -18.26 -2.43
N ILE A 52 -12.68 -18.49 -1.50
CA ILE A 52 -14.01 -19.04 -1.82
C ILE A 52 -14.97 -17.89 -2.05
N ALA A 53 -15.77 -18.02 -3.11
CA ALA A 53 -16.84 -17.06 -3.43
C ALA A 53 -17.95 -17.04 -2.35
N PRO A 54 -18.60 -15.90 -2.09
CA PRO A 54 -19.71 -15.79 -1.14
C PRO A 54 -20.83 -16.80 -1.38
N ASN A 55 -21.10 -17.16 -2.64
CA ASN A 55 -22.10 -18.16 -3.02
C ASN A 55 -21.62 -19.63 -2.84
N GLN A 56 -20.37 -19.84 -2.43
CA GLN A 56 -19.75 -21.16 -2.23
C GLN A 56 -19.70 -22.06 -3.49
N GLN A 57 -19.92 -21.50 -4.67
CA GLN A 57 -19.88 -22.25 -5.94
C GLN A 57 -18.49 -22.27 -6.56
N TRP A 58 -17.66 -21.28 -6.22
CA TRP A 58 -16.37 -21.05 -6.86
C TRP A 58 -15.25 -20.96 -5.84
N LEU A 59 -14.13 -21.57 -6.16
CA LEU A 59 -12.84 -21.42 -5.50
C LEU A 59 -11.87 -20.79 -6.49
N VAL A 60 -11.17 -19.76 -6.07
CA VAL A 60 -10.04 -19.20 -6.80
C VAL A 60 -8.75 -19.60 -6.10
N SER A 61 -7.86 -20.26 -6.83
CA SER A 61 -6.50 -20.60 -6.42
C SER A 61 -5.51 -19.57 -6.97
N LEU A 62 -4.60 -19.12 -6.11
CA LEU A 62 -3.68 -18.02 -6.39
C LEU A 62 -2.25 -18.54 -6.28
N GLU A 63 -1.52 -18.51 -7.38
CA GLU A 63 -0.12 -18.92 -7.43
C GLU A 63 0.75 -17.86 -6.76
N ARG A 64 1.75 -18.31 -6.00
CA ARG A 64 2.72 -17.44 -5.33
C ARG A 64 4.13 -17.70 -5.88
N PRO A 65 4.93 -16.65 -6.08
CA PRO A 65 6.33 -16.86 -6.42
C PRO A 65 7.05 -17.54 -5.24
N PRO A 66 8.04 -18.43 -5.49
CA PRO A 66 8.77 -19.11 -4.42
C PRO A 66 9.60 -18.14 -3.59
N LEU A 67 10.20 -17.14 -4.22
CA LEU A 67 11.03 -16.12 -3.59
C LEU A 67 10.70 -14.72 -4.13
N THR A 68 10.93 -13.72 -3.29
CA THR A 68 10.85 -12.31 -3.71
C THR A 68 11.97 -12.02 -4.73
N GLN A 69 11.62 -11.48 -5.88
CA GLN A 69 12.57 -11.15 -6.93
C GLN A 69 13.45 -9.96 -6.51
N LEU A 70 14.73 -9.97 -6.90
CA LEU A 70 15.64 -8.84 -6.65
C LEU A 70 15.14 -7.54 -7.30
N SER A 71 14.51 -7.63 -8.48
CA SER A 71 13.87 -6.49 -9.14
C SER A 71 12.79 -5.84 -8.29
N GLU A 72 12.00 -6.63 -7.55
CA GLU A 72 11.00 -6.12 -6.60
C GLU A 72 11.65 -5.43 -5.40
N LEU A 73 12.73 -6.00 -4.86
CA LEU A 73 13.47 -5.40 -3.75
C LEU A 73 14.16 -4.08 -4.14
N ALA A 74 14.55 -3.94 -5.40
CA ALA A 74 15.22 -2.76 -5.95
C ALA A 74 14.24 -1.62 -6.35
N ARG A 75 12.92 -1.83 -6.29
CA ARG A 75 11.93 -0.80 -6.64
C ARG A 75 12.07 0.47 -5.80
N PRO A 76 11.83 1.65 -6.39
CA PRO A 76 11.82 2.91 -5.66
C PRO A 76 10.85 2.87 -4.48
N ARG A 77 11.27 3.48 -3.36
CA ARG A 77 10.48 3.49 -2.14
C ARG A 77 10.50 4.87 -1.50
N LEU A 78 9.31 5.43 -1.30
CA LEU A 78 9.09 6.59 -0.46
C LEU A 78 8.56 6.16 0.90
N ARG A 79 9.00 6.88 1.94
CA ARG A 79 8.59 6.65 3.33
C ARG A 79 7.90 7.92 3.82
N LEU A 80 6.58 7.87 3.96
CA LEU A 80 5.75 9.04 4.24
C LEU A 80 4.65 8.66 5.25
N ALA A 81 4.61 9.34 6.37
CA ALA A 81 3.56 9.20 7.40
C ALA A 81 3.25 7.75 7.81
N GLY A 82 4.30 6.94 8.02
CA GLY A 82 4.18 5.53 8.39
C GLY A 82 3.92 4.57 7.22
N LEU A 83 3.82 5.09 6.01
CA LEU A 83 3.64 4.31 4.78
C LEU A 83 4.97 4.08 4.05
N GLN A 84 5.02 3.02 3.27
CA GLN A 84 6.08 2.76 2.31
C GLN A 84 5.45 2.62 0.93
N LEU A 85 5.64 3.61 0.08
CA LEU A 85 4.99 3.73 -1.22
C LEU A 85 5.97 3.47 -2.36
N ASN A 86 5.48 2.83 -3.41
CA ASN A 86 6.15 2.83 -4.71
C ASN A 86 5.62 4.01 -5.53
N PRO A 87 6.43 5.03 -5.81
CA PRO A 87 5.97 6.24 -6.51
C PRO A 87 5.57 5.98 -7.98
N LEU A 88 6.12 4.94 -8.62
CA LEU A 88 5.79 4.60 -10.00
C LEU A 88 4.42 3.90 -10.08
N LEU A 89 4.18 2.94 -9.20
CA LEU A 89 2.92 2.20 -9.14
C LEU A 89 1.75 2.99 -8.54
N ARG A 90 2.00 4.01 -7.72
CA ARG A 90 0.96 4.62 -6.87
C ARG A 90 0.31 3.56 -5.96
N GLY A 91 1.15 2.72 -5.35
CA GLY A 91 0.74 1.64 -4.49
C GLY A 91 1.77 1.34 -3.41
N PRO A 92 1.60 0.26 -2.62
CA PRO A 92 2.56 -0.10 -1.58
C PRO A 92 3.91 -0.50 -2.20
N ALA A 93 5.02 -0.12 -1.54
CA ALA A 93 6.37 -0.40 -2.03
C ALA A 93 6.74 -1.88 -1.98
N ARG A 94 6.13 -2.62 -1.06
CA ARG A 94 6.27 -4.08 -0.94
C ARG A 94 4.87 -4.66 -0.79
N ALA A 95 4.38 -5.28 -1.82
CA ALA A 95 3.16 -6.04 -1.78
C ALA A 95 3.43 -7.35 -2.51
N TYR A 96 3.27 -8.46 -1.82
CA TYR A 96 3.37 -9.77 -2.43
C TYR A 96 2.20 -9.93 -3.41
N GLY A 97 2.49 -9.84 -4.70
CA GLY A 97 1.53 -10.13 -5.77
C GLY A 97 1.50 -11.63 -6.05
N PHE A 98 0.34 -12.13 -6.45
CA PHE A 98 0.23 -13.47 -7.00
C PHE A 98 0.63 -13.46 -8.47
N THR A 99 1.15 -14.58 -8.95
CA THR A 99 1.64 -14.74 -10.33
C THR A 99 0.66 -15.42 -11.26
N GLY A 100 -0.38 -16.04 -10.72
CA GLY A 100 -1.41 -16.70 -11.50
C GLY A 100 -2.72 -16.85 -10.72
N LEU A 101 -3.79 -17.03 -11.48
CA LEU A 101 -5.15 -17.19 -10.98
C LEU A 101 -5.82 -18.35 -11.71
N GLU A 102 -6.31 -19.33 -10.95
CA GLU A 102 -7.10 -20.48 -11.45
C GLU A 102 -8.49 -20.46 -10.79
N ILE A 103 -9.53 -20.59 -11.59
CA ILE A 103 -10.91 -20.69 -11.14
C ILE A 103 -11.29 -22.18 -11.09
N GLN A 104 -11.92 -22.62 -10.02
CA GLN A 104 -12.45 -23.96 -9.86
C GLN A 104 -13.94 -23.92 -9.51
N ASN A 105 -14.76 -24.63 -10.24
CA ASN A 105 -16.14 -24.92 -9.83
C ASN A 105 -16.10 -25.99 -8.72
N ILE A 106 -16.64 -25.68 -7.54
CA ILE A 106 -16.56 -26.55 -6.37
C ILE A 106 -17.36 -27.84 -6.58
N ALA A 107 -18.51 -27.76 -7.25
CA ALA A 107 -19.39 -28.92 -7.43
C ALA A 107 -18.87 -29.91 -8.50
N SER A 108 -18.39 -29.41 -9.64
CA SER A 108 -17.86 -30.25 -10.73
C SER A 108 -16.39 -30.61 -10.55
N GLY A 109 -15.64 -29.82 -9.78
CA GLY A 109 -14.18 -29.93 -9.66
C GLY A 109 -13.44 -29.42 -10.89
N GLU A 110 -14.14 -28.91 -11.91
CA GLU A 110 -13.54 -28.35 -13.12
C GLU A 110 -12.70 -27.13 -12.80
N ARG A 111 -11.49 -27.06 -13.39
CA ARG A 111 -10.53 -25.98 -13.18
C ARG A 111 -10.18 -25.30 -14.49
N GLN A 112 -10.06 -23.99 -14.43
CA GLN A 112 -9.67 -23.17 -15.56
C GLN A 112 -8.69 -22.09 -15.13
N ARG A 113 -7.50 -22.05 -15.75
CA ARG A 113 -6.54 -20.97 -15.57
C ARG A 113 -7.00 -19.74 -16.32
N VAL A 114 -7.03 -18.61 -15.61
CA VAL A 114 -7.33 -17.32 -16.24
C VAL A 114 -6.10 -16.82 -17.01
N VAL A 115 -6.28 -16.53 -18.28
CA VAL A 115 -5.22 -15.97 -19.13
C VAL A 115 -5.15 -14.47 -18.89
N LEU A 116 -3.99 -14.01 -18.42
CA LEU A 116 -3.70 -12.60 -18.16
C LEU A 116 -2.50 -12.14 -19.02
N PRO A 117 -2.38 -10.85 -19.33
CA PRO A 117 -1.18 -10.31 -19.97
C PRO A 117 0.02 -10.40 -19.01
N ALA A 118 1.21 -10.04 -19.48
CA ALA A 118 2.38 -9.89 -18.63
C ALA A 118 2.10 -8.84 -17.55
N HIS A 119 2.47 -9.15 -16.30
CA HIS A 119 2.20 -8.30 -15.13
C HIS A 119 3.25 -8.53 -14.05
N GLU A 120 3.34 -7.62 -13.08
CA GLU A 120 4.27 -7.71 -11.94
C GLU A 120 3.62 -8.32 -10.69
N GLY A 121 2.28 -8.46 -10.67
CA GLY A 121 1.57 -9.11 -9.58
C GLY A 121 0.06 -8.89 -9.62
N ILE A 122 -0.69 -9.87 -9.10
CA ILE A 122 -2.15 -9.82 -8.90
C ILE A 122 -2.40 -9.49 -7.44
N ARG A 123 -3.21 -8.46 -7.16
CA ARG A 123 -3.51 -8.03 -5.77
C ARG A 123 -4.97 -7.60 -5.61
N ASN A 124 -5.36 -7.21 -4.39
CA ASN A 124 -6.65 -6.58 -4.07
C ASN A 124 -7.88 -7.35 -4.56
N LEU A 125 -7.87 -8.68 -4.38
CA LEU A 125 -9.01 -9.51 -4.79
C LEU A 125 -10.27 -9.15 -4.01
N ARG A 126 -11.38 -8.95 -4.74
CA ARG A 126 -12.69 -8.60 -4.17
C ARG A 126 -13.78 -9.34 -4.92
N TRP A 127 -14.47 -10.25 -4.22
CA TRP A 127 -15.66 -10.88 -4.76
C TRP A 127 -16.78 -9.87 -4.94
N SER A 128 -17.53 -10.01 -6.01
CA SER A 128 -18.81 -9.34 -6.15
C SER A 128 -19.83 -9.86 -5.11
N PRO A 129 -20.86 -9.11 -4.74
CA PRO A 129 -21.83 -9.51 -3.73
C PRO A 129 -22.47 -10.89 -3.98
N THR A 130 -22.74 -11.25 -5.23
CA THR A 130 -23.29 -12.58 -5.58
C THR A 130 -22.22 -13.66 -5.73
N GLY A 131 -20.93 -13.31 -5.74
CA GLY A 131 -19.82 -14.27 -5.94
C GLY A 131 -19.66 -14.77 -7.38
N ASN A 132 -20.34 -14.17 -8.36
CA ASN A 132 -20.23 -14.57 -9.76
C ASN A 132 -19.06 -13.87 -10.49
N ARG A 133 -18.50 -12.83 -9.89
CA ARG A 133 -17.36 -12.07 -10.41
C ARG A 133 -16.32 -11.83 -9.35
N LEU A 134 -15.07 -11.69 -9.80
CA LEU A 134 -13.93 -11.33 -8.94
C LEU A 134 -13.22 -10.14 -9.55
N ALA A 135 -13.22 -9.00 -8.85
CA ALA A 135 -12.38 -7.88 -9.17
C ALA A 135 -10.99 -8.08 -8.55
N PHE A 136 -9.97 -7.69 -9.26
CA PHE A 136 -8.59 -7.70 -8.78
C PHE A 136 -7.76 -6.62 -9.49
N THR A 137 -6.61 -6.31 -8.92
CA THR A 137 -5.67 -5.39 -9.53
C THR A 137 -4.49 -6.14 -10.14
N LEU A 138 -4.02 -5.64 -11.29
CA LEU A 138 -2.77 -6.05 -11.91
C LEU A 138 -1.75 -4.92 -11.80
N ASP A 139 -0.62 -5.21 -11.15
CA ASP A 139 0.51 -4.28 -11.13
C ASP A 139 1.23 -4.33 -12.48
N GLN A 140 1.46 -3.15 -13.05
CA GLN A 140 2.25 -2.93 -14.25
C GLN A 140 3.50 -2.10 -13.90
N ALA A 141 4.41 -1.93 -14.81
CA ALA A 141 5.63 -1.16 -14.57
C ALA A 141 5.36 0.32 -14.22
N ASP A 142 4.26 0.88 -14.69
CA ASP A 142 3.92 2.30 -14.63
C ASP A 142 2.59 2.61 -13.91
N GLY A 143 2.00 1.62 -13.24
CA GLY A 143 0.76 1.82 -12.49
C GLY A 143 -0.01 0.55 -12.22
N ILE A 144 -1.25 0.69 -11.79
CA ILE A 144 -2.12 -0.40 -11.36
C ILE A 144 -3.40 -0.39 -12.18
N GLU A 145 -3.71 -1.52 -12.82
CA GLU A 145 -4.92 -1.74 -13.60
C GLU A 145 -6.04 -2.38 -12.76
N LEU A 146 -7.30 -2.16 -13.14
CA LEU A 146 -8.45 -2.90 -12.64
C LEU A 146 -8.88 -3.98 -13.65
N TRP A 147 -9.03 -5.20 -13.15
CA TRP A 147 -9.52 -6.34 -13.90
C TRP A 147 -10.72 -6.99 -13.21
N VAL A 148 -11.61 -7.58 -13.99
CA VAL A 148 -12.73 -8.38 -13.48
C VAL A 148 -12.78 -9.72 -14.20
N ALA A 149 -12.78 -10.81 -13.43
CA ALA A 149 -13.01 -12.15 -13.92
C ALA A 149 -14.49 -12.53 -13.79
N ASP A 150 -15.03 -13.17 -14.82
CA ASP A 150 -16.33 -13.84 -14.81
C ASP A 150 -16.12 -15.31 -14.50
N MET A 151 -16.73 -15.78 -13.41
CA MET A 151 -16.51 -17.13 -12.92
C MET A 151 -17.06 -18.20 -13.86
N ALA A 152 -18.22 -17.97 -14.47
CA ALA A 152 -18.87 -18.94 -15.35
C ALA A 152 -18.15 -19.05 -16.71
N GLN A 153 -17.59 -17.94 -17.20
CA GLN A 153 -16.85 -17.92 -18.46
C GLN A 153 -15.37 -18.31 -18.29
N GLY A 154 -14.83 -18.23 -17.07
CA GLY A 154 -13.41 -18.49 -16.79
C GLY A 154 -12.48 -17.47 -17.44
N THR A 155 -12.97 -16.29 -17.79
CA THR A 155 -12.23 -15.22 -18.48
C THR A 155 -12.14 -13.97 -17.63
N ALA A 156 -11.14 -13.13 -17.88
CA ALA A 156 -11.01 -11.83 -17.23
C ALA A 156 -10.86 -10.72 -18.28
N GLN A 157 -11.39 -9.55 -17.96
CA GLN A 157 -11.29 -8.35 -18.77
C GLN A 157 -10.76 -7.17 -17.96
N ARG A 158 -10.03 -6.29 -18.63
CA ARG A 158 -9.55 -5.04 -18.05
C ARG A 158 -10.68 -4.02 -18.07
N LEU A 159 -11.00 -3.45 -16.90
CA LEU A 159 -11.95 -2.33 -16.79
C LEU A 159 -11.24 -0.98 -16.77
N LEU A 160 -10.09 -0.87 -16.10
CA LEU A 160 -9.32 0.37 -16.05
C LEU A 160 -7.87 0.16 -16.52
N PRO A 161 -7.31 1.11 -17.26
CA PRO A 161 -5.88 1.18 -17.52
C PRO A 161 -5.07 1.45 -16.23
N PRO A 162 -3.72 1.55 -16.25
CA PRO A 162 -2.89 1.69 -15.05
C PRO A 162 -3.02 3.06 -14.38
N ILE A 163 -4.19 3.40 -13.86
CA ILE A 163 -4.54 4.69 -13.25
C ILE A 163 -5.05 4.59 -11.81
N LEU A 164 -5.13 3.38 -11.23
CA LEU A 164 -5.59 3.22 -9.85
C LEU A 164 -4.60 3.83 -8.86
N ASN A 165 -5.14 4.39 -7.77
CA ASN A 165 -4.35 4.83 -6.62
C ASN A 165 -4.58 3.87 -5.44
N ASP A 166 -3.56 3.05 -5.16
CA ASP A 166 -3.52 2.06 -4.08
C ASP A 166 -2.52 2.46 -2.96
N THR A 167 -2.22 3.74 -2.82
CA THR A 167 -1.24 4.23 -1.83
C THR A 167 -1.74 4.10 -0.40
N PHE A 168 -3.05 4.19 -0.19
CA PHE A 168 -3.66 4.07 1.14
C PHE A 168 -5.04 3.43 1.06
N GLY A 169 -5.27 2.40 1.89
CA GLY A 169 -6.53 1.66 1.91
C GLY A 169 -6.80 0.89 0.60
N THR A 170 -8.02 0.41 0.42
CA THR A 170 -8.41 -0.38 -0.76
C THR A 170 -8.66 0.52 -1.96
N PRO A 171 -8.12 0.21 -3.16
CA PRO A 171 -8.31 1.06 -4.34
C PRO A 171 -9.73 0.99 -4.91
N CYS A 172 -10.40 -0.18 -4.88
CA CYS A 172 -11.75 -0.38 -5.41
C CYS A 172 -12.63 -1.19 -4.47
N SER A 173 -13.94 -0.95 -4.51
CA SER A 173 -14.98 -1.73 -3.85
C SER A 173 -16.18 -1.94 -4.77
N TRP A 174 -16.87 -3.08 -4.67
CA TRP A 174 -18.09 -3.33 -5.42
C TRP A 174 -19.23 -2.44 -4.95
N ILE A 175 -20.05 -1.97 -5.90
CA ILE A 175 -21.38 -1.41 -5.64
C ILE A 175 -22.37 -2.58 -5.69
N SER A 176 -22.45 -3.25 -6.83
CA SER A 176 -23.22 -4.46 -7.05
C SER A 176 -22.68 -5.20 -8.27
N ASP A 177 -23.22 -6.40 -8.54
CA ASP A 177 -22.83 -7.19 -9.72
C ASP A 177 -23.20 -6.53 -11.05
N THR A 178 -24.13 -5.58 -11.04
CA THR A 178 -24.62 -4.89 -12.25
C THR A 178 -24.16 -3.43 -12.31
N ALA A 179 -24.02 -2.74 -11.17
CA ALA A 179 -23.67 -1.34 -11.10
C ALA A 179 -22.16 -1.07 -11.18
N GLY A 180 -21.32 -2.13 -11.04
CA GLY A 180 -19.88 -2.01 -11.12
C GLY A 180 -19.20 -1.68 -9.80
N LEU A 181 -18.14 -0.88 -9.84
CA LEU A 181 -17.24 -0.60 -8.71
C LEU A 181 -17.08 0.90 -8.45
N LEU A 182 -16.78 1.22 -7.19
CA LEU A 182 -16.23 2.51 -6.78
C LEU A 182 -14.70 2.38 -6.75
N CYS A 183 -13.97 3.22 -7.46
CA CYS A 183 -12.53 3.16 -7.53
C CYS A 183 -11.86 4.51 -7.28
N LYS A 184 -10.71 4.49 -6.63
CA LYS A 184 -9.82 5.63 -6.45
C LYS A 184 -8.84 5.67 -7.62
N VAL A 185 -8.87 6.75 -8.38
CA VAL A 185 -7.96 6.94 -9.51
C VAL A 185 -7.06 8.14 -9.30
N VAL A 186 -5.89 8.11 -9.91
CA VAL A 186 -4.96 9.25 -9.94
C VAL A 186 -5.62 10.38 -10.73
N PRO A 187 -5.62 11.63 -10.21
CA PRO A 187 -6.14 12.78 -10.96
C PRO A 187 -5.35 13.01 -12.27
N THR A 188 -6.06 13.24 -13.37
CA THR A 188 -5.44 13.41 -14.69
C THR A 188 -4.66 14.73 -14.84
N ASP A 189 -4.96 15.72 -14.01
CA ASP A 189 -4.41 17.07 -14.00
C ASP A 189 -3.45 17.35 -12.84
N GLN A 190 -2.96 16.27 -12.18
CA GLN A 190 -2.15 16.40 -10.96
C GLN A 190 -0.75 17.01 -11.17
N GLY A 191 -0.23 17.00 -12.40
CA GLY A 191 1.11 17.49 -12.71
C GLY A 191 2.23 16.56 -12.22
N VAL A 192 3.45 17.10 -12.09
CA VAL A 192 4.62 16.36 -11.64
C VAL A 192 4.74 16.33 -10.12
N PRO A 193 5.39 15.32 -9.52
CA PRO A 193 5.62 15.29 -8.08
C PRO A 193 6.40 16.51 -7.60
N PRO A 194 6.10 17.05 -6.41
CA PRO A 194 6.92 18.08 -5.78
C PRO A 194 8.36 17.62 -5.63
N VAL A 195 9.30 18.50 -5.93
CA VAL A 195 10.73 18.23 -5.75
C VAL A 195 11.16 18.80 -4.41
N PRO A 196 11.71 18.01 -3.49
CA PRO A 196 12.25 18.51 -2.24
C PRO A 196 13.35 19.57 -2.50
N PRO A 197 13.45 20.61 -1.66
CA PRO A 197 14.51 21.60 -1.81
C PRO A 197 15.89 20.93 -1.67
N SER A 198 16.85 21.37 -2.50
CA SER A 198 18.22 20.82 -2.48
C SER A 198 18.98 21.18 -1.20
N VAL A 199 18.56 22.23 -0.51
CA VAL A 199 19.09 22.66 0.78
C VAL A 199 17.99 22.57 1.82
N PRO A 200 18.16 21.85 2.93
CA PRO A 200 17.19 21.81 4.01
C PRO A 200 16.93 23.21 4.60
N ASP A 201 15.70 23.49 5.00
CA ASP A 201 15.28 24.78 5.61
C ASP A 201 15.87 25.06 7.01
N GLY A 202 16.85 24.27 7.44
CA GLY A 202 17.52 24.37 8.73
C GLY A 202 17.23 23.18 9.66
N PRO A 203 17.75 23.23 10.89
CA PRO A 203 17.56 22.14 11.84
C PRO A 203 16.09 22.06 12.27
N ARG A 204 15.56 20.83 12.36
CA ARG A 204 14.26 20.58 12.97
C ARG A 204 14.33 20.88 14.46
N VAL A 205 13.53 21.83 14.94
CA VAL A 205 13.40 22.15 16.35
C VAL A 205 12.09 21.58 16.88
N GLU A 206 12.17 20.63 17.80
CA GLU A 206 11.01 20.13 18.54
C GLU A 206 10.96 20.81 19.91
N GLN A 207 9.83 21.44 20.22
CA GLN A 207 9.60 22.05 21.52
C GLN A 207 8.47 21.28 22.22
N ASN A 208 8.77 20.73 23.40
CA ASN A 208 7.75 20.20 24.28
C ASN A 208 7.28 21.30 25.23
N LEU A 209 6.06 21.81 24.98
CA LEU A 209 5.44 22.86 25.78
C LEU A 209 4.74 22.29 27.05
N GLY A 210 5.26 21.23 27.64
CA GLY A 210 4.70 20.62 28.87
C GLY A 210 3.52 19.67 28.64
N ARG A 211 3.19 19.34 27.36
CA ARG A 211 2.23 18.24 27.07
C ARG A 211 2.94 16.91 27.25
N THR A 212 2.38 16.04 28.09
CA THR A 212 2.80 14.65 28.17
C THR A 212 2.22 13.93 26.96
N ALA A 213 3.03 13.64 25.96
CA ALA A 213 2.62 12.83 24.82
C ALA A 213 2.89 11.35 25.10
N PRO A 214 1.99 10.42 24.69
CA PRO A 214 2.27 8.99 24.76
C PRO A 214 3.50 8.66 23.94
N VAL A 215 4.49 7.99 24.53
CA VAL A 215 5.74 7.63 23.84
C VAL A 215 5.55 6.30 23.11
N ARG A 216 4.95 6.35 21.93
CA ARG A 216 4.98 5.21 20.99
C ARG A 216 6.01 5.51 19.91
N THR A 217 6.89 4.55 19.63
CA THR A 217 7.84 4.69 18.53
C THR A 217 7.18 4.29 17.22
N TYR A 218 7.16 5.21 16.27
CA TYR A 218 6.71 4.99 14.90
C TYR A 218 7.87 5.16 13.93
N THR A 219 7.80 4.49 12.79
CA THR A 219 8.80 4.59 11.73
C THR A 219 8.22 5.26 10.49
N ASN A 220 9.09 5.80 9.63
CA ASN A 220 8.73 6.41 8.35
C ASN A 220 7.72 7.57 8.48
N LEU A 221 7.81 8.35 9.53
CA LEU A 221 6.95 9.53 9.73
C LEU A 221 7.30 10.63 8.71
N LEU A 222 6.47 11.65 8.64
CA LEU A 222 6.80 12.90 7.96
C LEU A 222 7.91 13.60 8.74
N GLU A 223 8.86 14.22 8.05
CA GLU A 223 9.99 14.90 8.66
C GLU A 223 10.06 16.38 8.26
N THR A 224 9.58 16.70 7.07
CA THR A 224 9.67 18.04 6.48
C THR A 224 8.36 18.48 5.81
N PRO A 225 8.16 19.80 5.56
CA PRO A 225 7.05 20.27 4.73
C PRO A 225 7.06 19.72 3.29
N ALA A 226 8.25 19.35 2.78
CA ALA A 226 8.36 18.68 1.48
C ALA A 226 7.76 17.26 1.53
N ASP A 227 7.90 16.54 2.66
CA ASP A 227 7.26 15.24 2.84
C ASP A 227 5.74 15.36 2.91
N GLU A 228 5.22 16.44 3.52
CA GLU A 228 3.78 16.70 3.50
C GLU A 228 3.28 16.92 2.06
N ALA A 229 4.00 17.70 1.26
CA ALA A 229 3.64 17.94 -0.13
C ALA A 229 3.68 16.65 -0.97
N LEU A 230 4.69 15.79 -0.76
CA LEU A 230 4.77 14.48 -1.39
C LEU A 230 3.65 13.55 -0.91
N PHE A 231 3.33 13.56 0.38
CA PHE A 231 2.24 12.77 0.95
C PHE A 231 0.90 13.16 0.31
N GLU A 232 0.58 14.44 0.26
CA GLU A 232 -0.63 14.93 -0.42
C GLU A 232 -0.64 14.53 -1.89
N TYR A 233 0.46 14.74 -2.59
CA TYR A 233 0.58 14.41 -4.01
C TYR A 233 0.28 12.94 -4.28
N TYR A 234 0.91 12.01 -3.55
CA TYR A 234 0.74 10.58 -3.81
C TYR A 234 -0.58 10.01 -3.32
N LEU A 235 -1.17 10.54 -2.25
CA LEU A 235 -2.41 10.03 -1.68
C LEU A 235 -3.66 10.67 -2.29
N THR A 236 -3.53 11.81 -2.97
CA THR A 236 -4.66 12.46 -3.64
C THR A 236 -5.24 11.58 -4.73
N SER A 237 -6.55 11.40 -4.68
CA SER A 237 -7.32 10.54 -5.59
C SER A 237 -8.63 11.23 -5.97
N VAL A 238 -9.19 10.82 -7.09
CA VAL A 238 -10.58 11.08 -7.48
C VAL A 238 -11.37 9.80 -7.30
N LEU A 239 -12.53 9.87 -6.68
CA LEU A 239 -13.47 8.74 -6.65
C LEU A 239 -14.24 8.70 -7.97
N VAL A 240 -14.22 7.54 -8.60
CA VAL A 240 -15.00 7.28 -9.81
C VAL A 240 -15.88 6.03 -9.63
N ARG A 241 -17.04 6.04 -10.24
CA ARG A 241 -17.83 4.83 -10.48
C ARG A 241 -17.39 4.26 -11.82
N VAL A 242 -17.12 2.96 -11.86
CA VAL A 242 -16.69 2.21 -13.04
C VAL A 242 -17.72 1.12 -13.31
N ASP A 243 -18.34 1.13 -14.46
CA ASP A 243 -19.26 0.05 -14.85
C ASP A 243 -18.49 -1.17 -15.41
N LEU A 244 -19.23 -2.22 -15.76
CA LEU A 244 -18.62 -3.45 -16.27
C LEU A 244 -18.17 -3.36 -17.74
N THR A 245 -18.43 -2.24 -18.42
CA THR A 245 -17.87 -1.95 -19.74
C THR A 245 -16.55 -1.17 -19.67
N GLY A 246 -16.22 -0.64 -18.46
CA GLY A 246 -15.05 0.19 -18.22
C GLY A 246 -15.32 1.69 -18.33
N ASP A 247 -16.57 2.11 -18.52
CA ASP A 247 -16.97 3.51 -18.53
C ASP A 247 -16.89 4.10 -17.12
N ARG A 248 -16.43 5.36 -17.02
CA ARG A 248 -16.14 6.03 -15.77
C ARG A 248 -17.00 7.26 -15.57
N THR A 249 -17.64 7.35 -14.41
CA THR A 249 -18.31 8.57 -13.94
C THR A 249 -17.56 9.12 -12.73
N ARG A 250 -17.09 10.36 -12.82
CA ARG A 250 -16.43 11.05 -11.70
C ARG A 250 -17.47 11.43 -10.64
N LEU A 251 -17.18 11.10 -9.37
CA LEU A 251 -18.04 11.40 -8.23
C LEU A 251 -17.50 12.52 -7.34
N THR A 252 -16.17 12.69 -7.25
CA THR A 252 -15.58 13.70 -6.36
C THR A 252 -14.54 14.56 -7.07
N SER A 253 -14.25 15.74 -6.51
CA SER A 253 -12.99 16.45 -6.76
C SER A 253 -11.79 15.69 -6.21
N PRO A 254 -10.53 16.05 -6.58
CA PRO A 254 -9.34 15.45 -5.99
C PRO A 254 -9.28 15.68 -4.48
N GLN A 255 -9.04 14.62 -3.70
CA GLN A 255 -8.93 14.67 -2.24
C GLN A 255 -8.21 13.43 -1.69
N LEU A 256 -7.85 13.43 -0.40
CA LEU A 256 -7.14 12.32 0.24
C LEU A 256 -8.13 11.23 0.67
N ILE A 257 -8.54 10.38 -0.28
CA ILE A 257 -9.53 9.34 -0.04
C ILE A 257 -8.88 8.14 0.65
N ALA A 258 -9.32 7.83 1.87
CA ALA A 258 -8.91 6.64 2.58
C ALA A 258 -9.69 5.40 2.10
N SER A 259 -11.01 5.50 2.01
CA SER A 259 -11.86 4.42 1.49
C SER A 259 -13.22 4.96 1.03
N ALA A 260 -13.84 4.24 0.11
CA ALA A 260 -15.22 4.43 -0.31
C ALA A 260 -15.92 3.06 -0.38
N THR A 261 -17.11 2.93 0.21
CA THR A 261 -17.89 1.69 0.20
C THR A 261 -19.37 2.00 -0.05
N ALA A 262 -20.00 1.27 -0.97
CA ALA A 262 -21.41 1.41 -1.21
C ALA A 262 -22.24 0.76 -0.09
N SER A 263 -23.45 1.28 0.15
CA SER A 263 -24.48 0.63 0.94
C SER A 263 -24.92 -0.69 0.27
N PRO A 264 -25.52 -1.63 1.02
CA PRO A 264 -25.98 -2.90 0.44
C PRO A 264 -27.00 -2.77 -0.70
N ASP A 265 -27.83 -1.71 -0.69
CA ASP A 265 -28.73 -1.38 -1.82
C ASP A 265 -28.03 -0.69 -3.00
N GLY A 266 -26.83 -0.17 -2.79
CA GLY A 266 -26.02 0.51 -3.80
C GLY A 266 -26.34 1.99 -4.01
N ASP A 267 -27.27 2.57 -3.24
CA ASP A 267 -27.75 3.94 -3.44
C ASP A 267 -26.88 4.99 -2.76
N TRP A 268 -26.11 4.58 -1.73
CA TRP A 268 -25.30 5.48 -0.91
C TRP A 268 -23.84 5.06 -0.87
N ILE A 269 -22.96 6.03 -0.66
CA ILE A 269 -21.52 5.82 -0.59
C ILE A 269 -20.99 6.35 0.74
N LEU A 270 -20.44 5.50 1.57
CA LEU A 270 -19.71 5.90 2.77
C LEU A 270 -18.27 6.22 2.36
N LEU A 271 -17.93 7.50 2.37
CA LEU A 271 -16.63 8.03 2.01
C LEU A 271 -15.85 8.44 3.26
N ARG A 272 -14.59 7.99 3.36
CA ARG A 272 -13.64 8.40 4.39
C ARG A 272 -12.47 9.13 3.76
N MET A 273 -12.22 10.33 4.24
CA MET A 273 -11.17 11.21 3.75
C MET A 273 -10.20 11.56 4.87
N MET A 274 -8.93 11.67 4.57
CA MET A 274 -7.97 12.30 5.48
C MET A 274 -8.00 13.81 5.31
N GLN A 275 -7.71 14.53 6.40
CA GLN A 275 -7.67 15.97 6.44
C GLN A 275 -6.40 16.48 7.12
N ARG A 276 -6.07 17.74 6.88
CA ARG A 276 -5.07 18.46 7.69
C ARG A 276 -5.63 18.81 9.08
N PRO A 277 -4.76 19.04 10.09
CA PRO A 277 -3.30 19.06 9.98
C PRO A 277 -2.69 17.66 9.95
N PHE A 278 -1.57 17.49 9.22
CA PHE A 278 -0.76 16.30 9.31
C PHE A 278 0.14 16.36 10.54
N SER A 279 0.68 15.20 10.94
CA SER A 279 1.54 15.11 12.11
C SER A 279 2.91 14.52 11.74
N TYR A 280 3.94 15.05 12.39
CA TYR A 280 5.30 14.51 12.36
C TYR A 280 5.57 13.47 13.46
N GLN A 281 4.58 13.24 14.34
CA GLN A 281 4.73 12.36 15.51
C GLN A 281 3.95 11.05 15.38
N VAL A 282 2.91 11.02 14.53
CA VAL A 282 2.07 9.84 14.36
C VAL A 282 1.86 9.50 12.87
N PRO A 283 1.59 8.22 12.54
CA PRO A 283 1.37 7.80 11.16
C PRO A 283 -0.02 8.21 10.62
N ALA A 284 -0.17 8.19 9.28
CA ALA A 284 -1.37 8.59 8.54
C ALA A 284 -2.68 7.96 9.05
N ARG A 285 -2.63 6.75 9.61
CA ARG A 285 -3.81 6.10 10.18
C ARG A 285 -4.42 6.85 11.36
N LEU A 286 -3.65 7.74 12.00
CA LEU A 286 -4.06 8.57 13.15
C LEU A 286 -4.34 10.03 12.77
N PHE A 287 -4.16 10.41 11.51
CA PHE A 287 -4.48 11.76 11.02
C PHE A 287 -5.98 12.06 11.12
N PRO A 288 -6.34 13.34 11.10
CA PRO A 288 -7.75 13.75 11.08
C PRO A 288 -8.50 13.13 9.91
N ARG A 289 -9.76 12.81 10.12
CA ARG A 289 -10.61 12.18 9.12
C ARG A 289 -11.98 12.83 9.09
N ARG A 290 -12.49 13.00 7.89
CA ARG A 290 -13.90 13.30 7.63
C ARG A 290 -14.56 12.05 7.09
N ILE A 291 -15.70 11.70 7.65
CA ILE A 291 -16.52 10.54 7.27
C ILE A 291 -17.89 11.07 6.87
N ALA A 292 -18.27 10.84 5.62
CA ALA A 292 -19.52 11.34 5.06
C ALA A 292 -20.23 10.30 4.21
N VAL A 293 -21.53 10.45 4.06
CA VAL A 293 -22.34 9.70 3.10
C VAL A 293 -22.59 10.58 1.89
N LEU A 294 -22.33 10.04 0.72
CA LEU A 294 -22.67 10.63 -0.56
C LEU A 294 -23.82 9.88 -1.20
N ASP A 295 -24.59 10.54 -2.04
CA ASP A 295 -25.53 9.91 -2.96
C ASP A 295 -24.82 9.31 -4.20
N ALA A 296 -25.57 8.67 -5.07
CA ALA A 296 -25.03 8.03 -6.29
C ALA A 296 -24.42 9.02 -7.30
N THR A 297 -24.65 10.35 -7.14
CA THR A 297 -24.06 11.41 -7.96
C THR A 297 -22.75 11.97 -7.39
N GLY A 298 -22.40 11.58 -6.14
CA GLY A 298 -21.24 12.07 -5.41
C GLY A 298 -21.52 13.31 -4.55
N GLN A 299 -22.80 13.74 -4.41
CA GLN A 299 -23.16 14.82 -3.51
C GLN A 299 -23.20 14.32 -2.07
N GLU A 300 -22.60 15.08 -1.15
CA GLU A 300 -22.66 14.80 0.28
C GLU A 300 -24.09 15.06 0.81
N VAL A 301 -24.66 14.05 1.47
CA VAL A 301 -26.02 14.10 2.05
C VAL A 301 -26.02 13.98 3.56
N TYR A 302 -24.97 13.40 4.15
CA TYR A 302 -24.87 13.22 5.60
C TYR A 302 -23.43 13.21 6.08
N LEU A 303 -23.11 14.08 7.06
CA LEU A 303 -21.85 14.06 7.76
C LEU A 303 -21.94 13.06 8.92
N VAL A 304 -21.15 11.98 8.85
CA VAL A 304 -21.13 10.96 9.92
C VAL A 304 -20.27 11.44 11.08
N ASP A 305 -19.03 11.88 10.81
CA ASP A 305 -18.11 12.37 11.86
C ASP A 305 -16.93 13.15 11.28
N GLU A 306 -16.31 14.00 12.12
CA GLU A 306 -15.02 14.64 11.89
C GLU A 306 -14.07 14.28 13.04
N LEU A 307 -13.21 13.29 12.80
CA LEU A 307 -12.27 12.79 13.78
C LEU A 307 -11.03 13.67 13.82
N ALA A 308 -10.69 14.21 14.97
CA ALA A 308 -9.47 14.99 15.18
C ALA A 308 -8.20 14.13 15.04
N LEU A 309 -7.03 14.77 15.00
CA LEU A 309 -5.73 14.11 15.09
C LEU A 309 -5.67 13.28 16.40
N ALA A 310 -5.29 12.02 16.29
CA ALA A 310 -5.21 11.11 17.41
C ALA A 310 -3.73 10.89 17.81
N ASP A 311 -3.10 11.96 18.35
CA ASP A 311 -1.72 11.95 18.83
C ASP A 311 -1.63 11.77 20.36
N ASP A 312 -2.77 11.69 21.05
CA ASP A 312 -2.93 11.61 22.49
C ASP A 312 -3.45 10.26 23.02
N ILE A 313 -3.53 9.23 22.12
CA ILE A 313 -3.98 7.89 22.54
C ILE A 313 -3.07 7.35 23.66
N PRO A 314 -3.61 6.93 24.82
CA PRO A 314 -2.81 6.35 25.90
C PRO A 314 -1.93 5.19 25.45
N VAL A 315 -0.77 4.99 26.09
CA VAL A 315 0.20 3.93 25.73
C VAL A 315 -0.21 2.55 26.26
N THR A 316 -1.27 2.46 27.02
CA THR A 316 -1.79 1.19 27.55
C THR A 316 -2.20 0.23 26.42
N PHE A 317 -2.14 -1.07 26.71
CA PHE A 317 -2.59 -2.09 25.77
C PHE A 317 -4.09 -1.89 25.48
N ASP A 318 -4.50 -2.08 24.23
CA ASP A 318 -5.87 -1.86 23.74
C ASP A 318 -6.43 -0.43 23.84
N SER A 319 -5.61 0.59 24.11
CA SER A 319 -6.07 1.97 24.00
C SER A 319 -6.39 2.34 22.56
N VAL A 320 -7.48 3.07 22.37
CA VAL A 320 -8.02 3.45 21.07
C VAL A 320 -8.30 4.95 21.01
N ARG A 321 -8.44 5.48 19.75
CA ARG A 321 -8.89 6.85 19.58
C ARG A 321 -10.34 7.02 20.03
N GLN A 322 -10.67 8.20 20.50
CA GLN A 322 -12.05 8.61 20.79
C GLN A 322 -12.84 8.90 19.51
N GLY A 323 -14.17 8.98 19.62
CA GLY A 323 -15.09 9.26 18.53
C GLY A 323 -15.56 7.99 17.80
N ARG A 324 -16.28 8.19 16.71
CA ARG A 324 -16.89 7.11 15.92
C ARG A 324 -15.82 6.36 15.14
N ARG A 325 -15.49 5.17 15.59
CA ARG A 325 -14.53 4.26 14.94
C ARG A 325 -15.27 3.05 14.36
N ILE A 326 -14.61 2.31 13.46
CA ILE A 326 -15.16 1.12 12.79
C ILE A 326 -16.52 1.43 12.14
N THR A 327 -16.64 2.58 11.49
CA THR A 327 -17.86 2.94 10.77
C THR A 327 -18.08 2.01 9.58
N GLY A 328 -19.31 1.64 9.26
CA GLY A 328 -19.61 0.76 8.13
C GLY A 328 -21.11 0.66 7.83
N TRP A 329 -21.44 -0.06 6.77
CA TRP A 329 -22.80 -0.45 6.45
C TRP A 329 -23.14 -1.78 7.11
N ARG A 330 -24.31 -1.89 7.69
CA ARG A 330 -24.87 -3.19 8.09
C ARG A 330 -25.20 -3.99 6.85
N SER A 331 -24.70 -5.22 6.78
CA SER A 331 -24.91 -6.09 5.60
C SER A 331 -26.32 -6.67 5.50
N ASP A 332 -27.09 -6.62 6.59
CA ASP A 332 -28.46 -7.15 6.69
C ASP A 332 -29.54 -6.07 6.49
N ARG A 333 -29.15 -4.83 6.15
CA ARG A 333 -30.07 -3.71 5.94
C ARG A 333 -29.66 -2.93 4.69
N PRO A 334 -30.63 -2.34 3.96
CA PRO A 334 -30.36 -1.63 2.70
C PRO A 334 -29.34 -0.49 2.85
N ALA A 335 -29.54 0.39 3.86
CA ALA A 335 -28.73 1.60 4.05
C ALA A 335 -28.63 2.01 5.51
N THR A 336 -28.29 1.08 6.40
CA THR A 336 -28.11 1.37 7.83
C THR A 336 -26.63 1.42 8.16
N LEU A 337 -26.16 2.56 8.67
CA LEU A 337 -24.81 2.71 9.20
C LEU A 337 -24.66 2.10 10.59
N TYR A 338 -23.47 1.64 10.90
CA TYR A 338 -23.06 1.34 12.26
C TYR A 338 -21.68 1.96 12.54
N TRP A 339 -21.41 2.21 13.81
CA TRP A 339 -20.10 2.59 14.31
C TRP A 339 -19.90 2.11 15.75
N VAL A 340 -18.66 2.14 16.19
CA VAL A 340 -18.27 1.77 17.54
C VAL A 340 -17.70 3.00 18.24
N GLU A 341 -18.11 3.23 19.49
CA GLU A 341 -17.52 4.24 20.38
C GLU A 341 -16.95 3.59 21.62
N ALA A 342 -15.83 4.12 22.10
CA ALA A 342 -15.21 3.68 23.35
C ALA A 342 -15.92 4.34 24.54
N LEU A 343 -16.39 3.55 25.50
CA LEU A 343 -17.04 4.02 26.72
C LEU A 343 -16.05 4.30 27.86
N ASP A 344 -14.79 3.91 27.69
CA ASP A 344 -13.64 4.14 28.56
C ASP A 344 -12.78 5.34 28.11
N GLU A 345 -13.36 6.25 27.31
CA GLU A 345 -12.65 7.38 26.71
C GLU A 345 -11.40 6.97 25.89
N GLY A 346 -11.34 5.71 25.47
CA GLY A 346 -10.21 5.13 24.75
C GLY A 346 -9.04 4.71 25.62
N ASP A 347 -9.15 4.80 26.94
CA ASP A 347 -8.14 4.36 27.91
C ASP A 347 -8.54 3.02 28.54
N ALA A 348 -7.87 1.97 28.10
CA ALA A 348 -8.10 0.60 28.55
C ALA A 348 -7.82 0.36 30.04
N SER A 349 -7.20 1.30 30.75
CA SER A 349 -6.98 1.20 32.19
C SER A 349 -8.20 1.60 33.04
N GLN A 350 -9.20 2.23 32.40
CA GLN A 350 -10.43 2.58 33.09
C GLN A 350 -11.31 1.35 33.33
N ASP A 351 -11.83 1.24 34.57
CA ASP A 351 -12.76 0.17 34.96
C ASP A 351 -14.18 0.57 34.58
N VAL A 352 -14.69 0.02 33.47
CA VAL A 352 -16.05 0.27 32.97
C VAL A 352 -16.77 -1.06 32.72
N PRO A 353 -18.10 -1.15 32.86
CA PRO A 353 -18.86 -2.39 32.63
C PRO A 353 -18.73 -2.94 31.23
N HIS A 354 -18.64 -2.05 30.25
CA HIS A 354 -18.45 -2.34 28.82
C HIS A 354 -17.52 -1.30 28.24
N ARG A 355 -16.50 -1.75 27.48
CA ARG A 355 -15.51 -0.84 26.88
C ARG A 355 -15.97 -0.21 25.58
N ASP A 356 -16.83 -0.90 24.85
CA ASP A 356 -17.32 -0.48 23.55
C ASP A 356 -18.83 -0.55 23.48
N ALA A 357 -19.42 0.42 22.77
CA ALA A 357 -20.82 0.37 22.35
C ALA A 357 -20.93 0.46 20.83
N VAL A 358 -21.88 -0.31 20.28
CA VAL A 358 -22.21 -0.26 18.84
C VAL A 358 -23.48 0.55 18.67
N PHE A 359 -23.41 1.54 17.79
CA PHE A 359 -24.54 2.42 17.44
C PHE A 359 -24.93 2.19 16.00
N THR A 360 -26.19 2.50 15.67
CA THR A 360 -26.73 2.42 14.30
C THR A 360 -27.61 3.61 13.99
N VAL A 361 -27.65 4.01 12.71
CA VAL A 361 -28.54 5.04 12.17
C VAL A 361 -28.98 4.68 10.74
#